data_f92fb673493590c0cecaa8ac27778c36
#
_entry.id   f92fb673493590c0cecaa8ac27778c36
#
_cell.length_a   1.000
_cell.length_b   1.000
_cell.length_c   1.000
_cell.angle_alpha   90.00
_cell.angle_beta   90.00
_cell.angle_gamma   90.00
#
_symmetry.space_group_name_H-M   'P 1'
#
loop_
_entity.id
_entity.type
_entity.pdbx_description
1 polymer ?
#
loop_
_entity_poly.entity_id
_entity_poly.type
_entity_poly.pdbx_seq_one_letter_code
_entity_poly.pdbx_strand_id
1 'polypeptide(L)'
;MALSPERIDAIAALAGGLFANGTRLDAVVRAVREAHPDLSNVTGAHAAVMAEDAFREEPGFNLYLVDGTNHCWLITNKPETATGVVIAQRDEDD
;
A
#
# COMPACT_ATOMS: atom_id res chain seq x y z
N MET A 1 12.18 10.47 -3.71
CA MET A 1 12.52 9.07 -3.42
C MET A 1 11.67 8.17 -4.30
N ALA A 2 12.26 7.12 -4.84
CA ALA A 2 11.54 6.21 -5.71
C ALA A 2 11.34 4.86 -5.01
N LEU A 3 10.26 4.16 -5.35
CA LEU A 3 10.05 2.78 -4.92
C LEU A 3 10.52 1.85 -6.04
N SER A 4 11.51 1.03 -5.75
CA SER A 4 11.97 0.03 -6.71
C SER A 4 10.95 -1.09 -6.86
N PRO A 5 10.95 -1.82 -7.97
CA PRO A 5 10.08 -2.97 -8.11
C PRO A 5 10.27 -4.00 -7.00
N GLU A 6 11.50 -4.22 -6.55
CA GLU A 6 11.79 -5.13 -5.46
C GLU A 6 11.18 -4.65 -4.15
N ARG A 7 11.18 -3.34 -3.92
CA ARG A 7 10.56 -2.73 -2.75
C ARG A 7 9.05 -2.95 -2.74
N ILE A 8 8.44 -2.73 -3.90
CA ILE A 8 7.00 -2.92 -4.07
C ILE A 8 6.64 -4.40 -3.86
N ASP A 9 7.44 -5.31 -4.42
CA ASP A 9 7.22 -6.74 -4.23
C ASP A 9 7.34 -7.12 -2.76
N ALA A 10 8.31 -6.56 -2.04
CA ALA A 10 8.50 -6.84 -0.62
C ALA A 10 7.32 -6.36 0.21
N ILE A 11 6.81 -5.17 -0.09
CA ILE A 11 5.64 -4.62 0.62
C ILE A 11 4.42 -5.49 0.35
N ALA A 12 4.19 -5.87 -0.91
CA ALA A 12 3.06 -6.69 -1.28
C ALA A 12 3.14 -8.08 -0.63
N ALA A 13 4.33 -8.67 -0.59
CA ALA A 13 4.52 -9.98 0.04
C ALA A 13 4.27 -9.93 1.53
N LEU A 14 4.78 -8.89 2.21
CA LEU A 14 4.58 -8.72 3.64
C LEU A 14 3.09 -8.54 3.96
N ALA A 15 2.43 -7.62 3.28
CA ALA A 15 1.01 -7.36 3.51
C ALA A 15 0.17 -8.59 3.18
N GLY A 16 0.46 -9.25 2.06
CA GLY A 16 -0.29 -10.44 1.65
C GLY A 16 -0.17 -11.58 2.63
N GLY A 17 1.04 -11.80 3.16
CA GLY A 17 1.25 -12.84 4.16
C GLY A 17 0.50 -12.56 5.45
N LEU A 18 0.47 -11.31 5.88
CA LEU A 18 -0.24 -10.92 7.09
C LEU A 18 -1.75 -11.06 6.91
N PHE A 19 -2.30 -10.61 5.79
CA PHE A 19 -3.72 -10.78 5.51
C PHE A 19 -4.11 -12.26 5.43
N ALA A 20 -3.25 -13.09 4.85
CA ALA A 20 -3.50 -14.53 4.78
C ALA A 20 -3.57 -15.17 6.16
N ASN A 21 -2.88 -14.60 7.14
CA ASN A 21 -2.91 -15.06 8.52
C ASN A 21 -4.04 -14.43 9.36
N GLY A 22 -4.90 -13.64 8.72
CA GLY A 22 -6.01 -13.00 9.41
C GLY A 22 -5.65 -11.73 10.14
N THR A 23 -4.50 -11.14 9.85
CA THR A 23 -4.05 -9.91 10.48
C THR A 23 -4.95 -8.75 10.07
N ARG A 24 -5.28 -7.88 11.03
CA ARG A 24 -6.15 -6.74 10.78
C ARG A 24 -5.40 -5.66 9.99
N LEU A 25 -6.15 -4.85 9.26
CA LEU A 25 -5.60 -3.82 8.40
C LEU A 25 -4.65 -2.88 9.15
N ASP A 26 -5.04 -2.42 10.33
CA ASP A 26 -4.22 -1.50 11.12
C ASP A 26 -2.88 -2.13 11.51
N ALA A 27 -2.88 -3.41 11.84
CA ALA A 27 -1.65 -4.13 12.16
C ALA A 27 -0.78 -4.37 10.93
N VAL A 28 -1.41 -4.62 9.77
CA VAL A 28 -0.68 -4.77 8.51
C VAL A 28 0.02 -3.45 8.15
N VAL A 29 -0.69 -2.34 8.27
CA VAL A 29 -0.11 -1.00 8.00
C VAL A 29 1.07 -0.74 8.93
N ARG A 30 0.92 -1.05 10.20
CA ARG A 30 2.00 -0.88 11.18
C ARG A 30 3.22 -1.71 10.81
N ALA A 31 3.01 -2.97 10.44
CA ALA A 31 4.12 -3.86 10.08
C ALA A 31 4.87 -3.36 8.85
N VAL A 32 4.15 -2.88 7.85
CA VAL A 32 4.77 -2.31 6.65
C VAL A 32 5.55 -1.05 7.02
N ARG A 33 4.98 -0.20 7.86
CA ARG A 33 5.65 1.04 8.29
C ARG A 33 6.93 0.72 9.05
N GLU A 34 6.93 -0.29 9.89
CA GLU A 34 8.11 -0.69 10.65
C GLU A 34 9.17 -1.31 9.75
N ALA A 35 8.77 -2.06 8.73
CA ALA A 35 9.70 -2.70 7.81
C ALA A 35 10.30 -1.69 6.81
N HIS A 36 9.60 -0.59 6.55
CA HIS A 36 10.01 0.42 5.58
C HIS A 36 9.90 1.81 6.20
N PRO A 37 10.75 2.11 7.21
CA PRO A 37 10.59 3.37 7.97
C PRO A 37 10.95 4.63 7.18
N ASP A 38 11.59 4.47 6.03
CA ASP A 38 11.92 5.60 5.16
C ASP A 38 10.75 6.07 4.28
N LEU A 39 9.64 5.32 4.24
CA LEU A 39 8.46 5.76 3.50
C LEU A 39 7.77 6.88 4.25
N SER A 40 7.44 7.96 3.52
CA SER A 40 6.78 9.13 4.10
C SER A 40 5.33 8.83 4.49
N ASN A 41 4.67 7.98 3.71
CA ASN A 41 3.25 7.71 3.88
C ASN A 41 3.01 6.21 3.77
N VAL A 42 2.47 5.62 4.83
CA VAL A 42 1.94 4.26 4.78
C VAL A 42 0.60 4.33 5.48
N THR A 43 -0.47 4.16 4.72
CA THR A 43 -1.83 4.27 5.25
C THR A 43 -2.68 3.10 4.81
N GLY A 44 -3.77 2.88 5.52
CA GLY A 44 -4.72 1.82 5.21
C GLY A 44 -6.08 2.41 4.86
N ALA A 45 -6.81 1.69 4.03
CA ALA A 45 -8.16 2.07 3.63
C ALA A 45 -8.93 0.81 3.24
N HIS A 46 -10.23 0.97 3.04
CA HIS A 46 -11.03 -0.07 2.41
C HIS A 46 -11.06 0.19 0.91
N ALA A 47 -10.92 -0.86 0.12
CA ALA A 47 -10.87 -0.73 -1.33
C ALA A 47 -12.13 -0.06 -1.90
N ALA A 48 -13.27 -0.24 -1.23
CA ALA A 48 -14.55 0.33 -1.68
C ALA A 48 -14.56 1.85 -1.70
N VAL A 49 -13.69 2.53 -0.91
CA VAL A 49 -13.66 3.99 -0.89
C VAL A 49 -12.62 4.57 -1.85
N MET A 50 -11.87 3.72 -2.54
CA MET A 50 -10.84 4.18 -3.48
C MET A 50 -11.46 4.35 -4.86
N ALA A 51 -11.32 5.55 -5.42
CA ALA A 51 -11.87 5.86 -6.74
C ALA A 51 -10.90 5.55 -7.87
N GLU A 52 -9.61 5.52 -7.56
CA GLU A 52 -8.56 5.31 -8.55
C GLU A 52 -8.31 3.82 -8.78
N ASP A 53 -7.72 3.49 -9.93
CA ASP A 53 -7.27 2.14 -10.20
C ASP A 53 -6.06 1.81 -9.33
N ALA A 54 -6.02 0.60 -8.82
CA ALA A 54 -4.88 0.15 -8.02
C ALA A 54 -3.63 0.03 -8.88
N PHE A 55 -2.49 0.36 -8.29
CA PHE A 55 -1.21 0.09 -8.95
C PHE A 55 -1.00 -1.43 -9.06
N ARG A 56 -1.44 -2.17 -8.04
CA ARG A 56 -1.28 -3.61 -8.01
C ARG A 56 -2.43 -4.23 -7.23
N GLU A 57 -3.01 -5.28 -7.79
CA GLU A 57 -4.08 -6.03 -7.12
C GLU A 57 -3.49 -7.34 -6.61
N GLU A 58 -3.73 -7.60 -5.32
CA GLU A 58 -3.24 -8.81 -4.66
C GLU A 58 -4.41 -9.53 -4.00
N PRO A 59 -4.27 -10.82 -3.65
CA PRO A 59 -5.34 -11.51 -2.93
C PRO A 59 -5.68 -10.79 -1.63
N GLY A 60 -6.93 -10.35 -1.51
CA GLY A 60 -7.43 -9.72 -0.30
C GLY A 60 -7.19 -8.23 -0.18
N PHE A 61 -6.35 -7.62 -1.01
CA PHE A 61 -6.09 -6.19 -0.93
C PHE A 61 -5.58 -5.62 -2.25
N ASN A 62 -5.68 -4.30 -2.36
CA ASN A 62 -5.10 -3.54 -3.47
C ASN A 62 -4.00 -2.64 -2.93
N LEU A 63 -2.96 -2.44 -3.73
CA LEU A 63 -1.85 -1.59 -3.37
C LEU A 63 -1.84 -0.36 -4.27
N TYR A 64 -1.83 0.81 -3.65
CA TYR A 64 -1.74 2.09 -4.35
C TYR A 64 -0.42 2.75 -4.00
N LEU A 65 0.13 3.50 -4.94
CA LEU A 65 1.33 4.30 -4.70
C LEU A 65 0.92 5.75 -4.47
N VAL A 66 1.67 6.44 -3.63
CA VAL A 66 1.40 7.82 -3.25
C VAL A 66 2.61 8.67 -3.57
N ASP A 67 2.38 9.82 -4.20
CA ASP A 67 3.39 10.85 -4.38
C ASP A 67 3.09 11.97 -3.38
N GLY A 68 3.90 12.05 -2.33
CA GLY A 68 3.74 13.03 -1.25
C GLY A 68 4.77 14.15 -1.29
N THR A 69 5.36 14.41 -2.44
CA THR A 69 6.38 15.46 -2.55
C THR A 69 5.82 16.87 -2.40
N ASN A 70 4.51 17.03 -2.61
CA ASN A 70 3.80 18.30 -2.42
C ASN A 70 3.00 18.25 -1.11
N HIS A 71 2.39 19.38 -0.75
CA HIS A 71 1.57 19.48 0.47
C HIS A 71 0.41 18.47 0.48
N CYS A 72 -0.17 18.20 -0.69
CA CYS A 72 -1.21 17.20 -0.83
C CYS A 72 -0.63 15.99 -1.54
N TRP A 73 -0.70 14.84 -0.89
CA TRP A 73 -0.26 13.62 -1.55
C TRP A 73 -1.32 13.16 -2.56
N LEU A 74 -0.85 12.56 -3.64
CA LEU A 74 -1.70 12.10 -4.73
C LEU A 74 -1.43 10.64 -5.01
N ILE A 75 -2.46 9.91 -5.43
CA ILE A 75 -2.28 8.56 -5.93
C ILE A 75 -1.54 8.65 -7.27
N THR A 76 -0.49 7.87 -7.41
CA THR A 76 0.32 7.84 -8.61
C THR A 76 0.52 6.41 -9.09
N ASN A 77 0.76 6.24 -10.38
CA ASN A 77 1.15 4.94 -10.92
C ASN A 77 2.61 4.92 -11.34
N LYS A 78 3.38 5.91 -10.88
CA LYS A 78 4.80 6.04 -11.21
C LYS A 78 5.66 5.71 -10.01
N PRO A 79 6.27 4.51 -9.95
CA PRO A 79 7.11 4.16 -8.80
C PRO A 79 8.26 5.11 -8.57
N GLU A 80 8.79 5.73 -9.63
CA GLU A 80 9.93 6.64 -9.54
C GLU A 80 9.62 7.92 -8.78
N THR A 81 8.35 8.29 -8.65
CA THR A 81 7.95 9.48 -7.89
C THR A 81 7.25 9.13 -6.58
N ALA A 82 7.01 7.84 -6.33
CA ALA A 82 6.27 7.43 -5.14
C ALA A 82 7.08 7.61 -3.88
N THR A 83 6.44 8.13 -2.83
CA THR A 83 7.05 8.32 -1.51
C THR A 83 6.37 7.46 -0.45
N GLY A 84 5.29 6.79 -0.79
CA GLY A 84 4.56 5.96 0.14
C GLY A 84 3.54 5.09 -0.56
N VAL A 85 2.72 4.42 0.25
CA VAL A 85 1.73 3.47 -0.26
C VAL A 85 0.43 3.58 0.52
N VAL A 86 -0.67 3.20 -0.12
CA VAL A 86 -1.94 2.92 0.54
C VAL A 86 -2.24 1.43 0.37
N ILE A 87 -2.52 0.77 1.48
CA ILE A 87 -2.91 -0.63 1.50
C ILE A 87 -4.42 -0.66 1.65
N ALA A 88 -5.12 -1.05 0.59
CA ALA A 88 -6.57 -1.02 0.56
C ALA A 88 -7.12 -2.43 0.68
N GLN A 89 -7.70 -2.74 1.83
CA GLN A 89 -8.26 -4.07 2.10
C GLN A 89 -9.57 -4.23 1.34
N ARG A 90 -9.71 -5.35 0.62
CA ARG A 90 -10.95 -5.70 -0.03
C ARG A 90 -11.81 -6.53 0.92
N ASP A 91 -13.13 -6.37 0.78
CA ASP A 91 -14.07 -7.22 1.50
C ASP A 91 -13.97 -8.65 0.96
N GLU A 92 -14.41 -9.61 1.78
CA GLU A 92 -14.33 -11.01 1.41
C GLU A 92 -15.13 -11.35 0.16
N ASP A 93 -16.17 -10.57 -0.12
CA ASP A 93 -17.05 -10.79 -1.26
C ASP A 93 -16.52 -10.16 -2.55
N ASP A 94 -15.42 -9.45 -2.51
CA ASP A 94 -14.84 -8.80 -3.70
C ASP A 94 -14.01 -9.73 -4.54
#